data_c449ea444e460288d9b1932d8321b9c3
#
_entry.id   c449ea444e460288d9b1932d8321b9c3
#
_cell.length_a   1.000
_cell.length_b   1.000
_cell.length_c   1.000
_cell.angle_alpha   90.00
_cell.angle_beta   90.00
_cell.angle_gamma   90.00
#
_symmetry.space_group_name_H-M   'P 1'
#
loop_
_entity.id
_entity.type
_entity.pdbx_description
1 polymer ?
#
loop_
_entity_poly.entity_id
_entity_poly.type
_entity_poly.pdbx_seq_one_letter_code
_entity_poly.pdbx_strand_id
1 'polypeptide(L)'
;HQKDNVKLIDALKRLRDLGNTVIVVEHDTETMENADHIIDLGPEAGNKGGEIVAEGTYEQILKNDKSITGRYLSNKSFIPIPKNRRLAKNGRFLEINGASGNNLNNVNLKIPLGSFTCVTGVSGSGKSTLILQTLYNALNLTLNNNKSRKIPQPFRGFKGIELIDKVIDIDQS
;
A
#
# COMPACT_ATOMS: atom_id res chain seq x y z
N HIS A 1 -5.08 -8.06 1.49
CA HIS A 1 -6.41 -7.62 1.93
C HIS A 1 -6.73 -8.31 3.25
N GLN A 2 -7.41 -7.64 4.20
CA GLN A 2 -7.76 -8.19 5.53
C GLN A 2 -8.34 -9.63 5.48
N LYS A 3 -9.21 -9.90 4.51
CA LYS A 3 -9.78 -11.25 4.31
C LYS A 3 -8.74 -12.30 3.89
N ASP A 4 -7.69 -11.89 3.22
CA ASP A 4 -6.62 -12.79 2.79
C ASP A 4 -5.64 -13.02 3.95
N ASN A 5 -5.42 -12.02 4.81
CA ASN A 5 -4.62 -12.13 6.03
C ASN A 5 -5.18 -13.17 7.00
N VAL A 6 -6.48 -13.19 7.25
CA VAL A 6 -7.10 -14.19 8.12
C VAL A 6 -6.78 -15.62 7.65
N LYS A 7 -6.90 -15.88 6.35
CA LYS A 7 -6.58 -17.21 5.78
C LYS A 7 -5.11 -17.57 5.92
N LEU A 8 -4.23 -16.57 5.73
CA LEU A 8 -2.80 -16.75 5.90
C LEU A 8 -2.46 -17.07 7.35
N ILE A 9 -2.98 -16.29 8.30
CA ILE A 9 -2.77 -16.52 9.75
C ILE A 9 -3.27 -17.90 10.16
N ASP A 10 -4.45 -18.31 9.69
CA ASP A 10 -4.99 -19.66 9.96
C ASP A 10 -4.08 -20.78 9.41
N ALA A 11 -3.52 -20.57 8.21
CA ALA A 11 -2.58 -21.54 7.63
C ALA A 11 -1.27 -21.62 8.43
N LEU A 12 -0.72 -20.47 8.86
CA LEU A 12 0.49 -20.40 9.68
C LEU A 12 0.27 -21.09 11.05
N LYS A 13 -0.88 -20.83 11.70
CA LYS A 13 -1.26 -21.50 12.95
C LYS A 13 -1.36 -23.02 12.79
N ARG A 14 -1.98 -23.49 11.71
CA ARG A 14 -2.05 -24.94 11.42
C ARG A 14 -0.66 -25.57 11.26
N LEU A 15 0.24 -24.88 10.55
CA LEU A 15 1.63 -25.36 10.41
C LEU A 15 2.33 -25.45 11.77
N ARG A 16 2.18 -24.46 12.64
CA ARG A 16 2.69 -24.47 14.02
C ARG A 16 2.11 -25.62 14.81
N ASP A 17 0.80 -25.80 14.76
CA ASP A 17 0.07 -26.83 15.55
C ASP A 17 0.44 -28.27 15.12
N LEU A 18 0.99 -28.43 13.91
CA LEU A 18 1.61 -29.68 13.44
C LEU A 18 3.02 -29.92 14.02
N GLY A 19 3.50 -29.07 14.94
CA GLY A 19 4.80 -29.20 15.58
C GLY A 19 5.95 -28.50 14.85
N ASN A 20 5.67 -27.64 13.86
CA ASN A 20 6.70 -26.89 13.16
C ASN A 20 7.02 -25.57 13.89
N THR A 21 8.26 -25.11 13.73
CA THR A 21 8.62 -23.73 14.03
C THR A 21 8.32 -22.86 12.80
N VAL A 22 7.49 -21.85 12.98
CA VAL A 22 7.11 -20.93 11.90
C VAL A 22 7.71 -19.56 12.20
N ILE A 23 8.50 -19.02 11.27
CA ILE A 23 9.10 -17.68 11.35
C ILE A 23 8.53 -16.86 10.19
N VAL A 24 7.98 -15.71 10.51
CA VAL A 24 7.37 -14.78 9.53
C VAL A 24 8.00 -13.41 9.71
N VAL A 25 8.33 -12.75 8.61
CA VAL A 25 8.77 -11.34 8.61
C VAL A 25 7.59 -10.51 8.16
N GLU A 26 6.94 -9.85 9.11
CA GLU A 26 5.71 -9.11 8.87
C GLU A 26 5.66 -7.82 9.69
N HIS A 27 4.85 -6.89 9.24
CA HIS A 27 4.59 -5.60 9.89
C HIS A 27 3.09 -5.33 10.09
N ASP A 28 2.27 -6.31 9.78
CA ASP A 28 0.81 -6.24 9.93
C ASP A 28 0.39 -6.50 11.37
N THR A 29 -0.47 -5.62 11.91
CA THR A 29 -0.95 -5.70 13.29
C THR A 29 -1.62 -7.02 13.60
N GLU A 30 -2.50 -7.51 12.71
CA GLU A 30 -3.29 -8.73 12.92
C GLU A 30 -2.38 -9.96 12.97
N THR A 31 -1.31 -10.00 12.17
CA THR A 31 -0.29 -11.06 12.23
C THR A 31 0.47 -11.03 13.54
N MET A 32 0.90 -9.85 13.99
CA MET A 32 1.60 -9.68 15.27
C MET A 32 0.73 -10.05 16.47
N GLU A 33 -0.55 -9.70 16.50
CA GLU A 33 -1.50 -10.09 17.56
C GLU A 33 -1.69 -11.60 17.70
N ASN A 34 -1.47 -12.34 16.60
CA ASN A 34 -1.64 -13.78 16.54
C ASN A 34 -0.32 -14.57 16.71
N ALA A 35 0.80 -13.87 16.84
CA ALA A 35 2.10 -14.49 17.04
C ALA A 35 2.31 -14.90 18.51
N ASP A 36 2.91 -16.04 18.76
CA ASP A 36 3.27 -16.50 20.11
C ASP A 36 4.46 -15.71 20.66
N HIS A 37 5.36 -15.26 19.77
CA HIS A 37 6.56 -14.51 20.13
C HIS A 37 6.90 -13.51 19.02
N ILE A 38 7.28 -12.31 19.39
CA ILE A 38 7.66 -11.22 18.49
C ILE A 38 9.09 -10.81 18.79
N ILE A 39 9.87 -10.59 17.75
CA ILE A 39 11.21 -9.97 17.80
C ILE A 39 11.14 -8.68 17.00
N ASP A 40 11.32 -7.55 17.67
CA ASP A 40 11.26 -6.22 17.07
C ASP A 40 12.67 -5.67 16.83
N LEU A 41 12.97 -5.37 15.58
CA LEU A 41 14.26 -4.89 15.13
C LEU A 41 14.22 -3.37 14.93
N GLY A 42 15.26 -2.69 15.38
CA GLY A 42 15.37 -1.24 15.28
C GLY A 42 16.76 -0.74 15.68
N PRO A 43 16.82 0.52 16.27
CA PRO A 43 15.70 1.46 16.46
C PRO A 43 15.22 2.16 15.17
N GLU A 44 16.09 2.24 14.14
CA GLU A 44 15.80 2.85 12.86
C GLU A 44 16.16 1.90 11.70
N ALA A 45 16.14 2.38 10.47
CA ALA A 45 16.54 1.62 9.29
C ALA A 45 18.02 1.86 8.90
N GLY A 46 18.60 0.95 8.10
CA GLY A 46 19.94 1.07 7.60
C GLY A 46 21.00 1.00 8.70
N ASN A 47 22.01 1.89 8.64
CA ASN A 47 23.14 1.88 9.58
C ASN A 47 22.78 2.18 11.05
N LYS A 48 21.57 2.63 11.31
CA LYS A 48 21.04 2.91 12.65
C LYS A 48 20.04 1.86 13.14
N GLY A 49 19.89 0.79 12.39
CA GLY A 49 19.07 -0.35 12.72
C GLY A 49 19.90 -1.59 13.02
N GLY A 50 19.26 -2.76 13.02
CA GLY A 50 19.91 -4.05 13.17
C GLY A 50 20.09 -4.51 14.62
N GLU A 51 19.45 -3.83 15.57
CA GLU A 51 19.42 -4.23 16.98
C GLU A 51 18.07 -4.81 17.37
N ILE A 52 18.02 -5.77 18.27
CA ILE A 52 16.78 -6.21 18.90
C ILE A 52 16.41 -5.16 19.96
N VAL A 53 15.35 -4.39 19.69
CA VAL A 53 14.88 -3.33 20.61
C VAL A 53 13.83 -3.84 21.58
N ALA A 54 13.10 -4.90 21.20
CA ALA A 54 12.15 -5.59 22.05
C ALA A 54 11.93 -7.03 21.59
N GLU A 55 11.61 -7.92 22.51
CA GLU A 55 11.20 -9.30 22.24
C GLU A 55 10.20 -9.77 23.28
N GLY A 56 9.36 -10.73 22.94
CA GLY A 56 8.38 -11.33 23.83
C GLY A 56 6.99 -11.48 23.22
N THR A 57 5.97 -11.62 24.07
CA THR A 57 4.57 -11.69 23.64
C THR A 57 4.08 -10.34 23.14
N TYR A 58 2.94 -10.34 22.45
CA TYR A 58 2.30 -9.10 21.98
C TYR A 58 2.12 -8.08 23.11
N GLU A 59 1.63 -8.50 24.29
CA GLU A 59 1.42 -7.64 25.45
C GLU A 59 2.74 -7.06 26.00
N GLN A 60 3.84 -7.80 25.92
CA GLN A 60 5.16 -7.33 26.32
C GLN A 60 5.68 -6.26 25.38
N ILE A 61 5.47 -6.44 24.07
CA ILE A 61 5.82 -5.42 23.06
C ILE A 61 5.01 -4.13 23.27
N LEU A 62 3.70 -4.20 23.54
CA LEU A 62 2.85 -3.04 23.79
C LEU A 62 3.33 -2.18 25.01
N LYS A 63 3.95 -2.83 25.99
CA LYS A 63 4.45 -2.18 27.22
C LYS A 63 5.87 -1.63 27.07
N ASN A 64 6.59 -2.00 26.02
CA ASN A 64 7.98 -1.60 25.83
C ASN A 64 8.08 -0.24 25.13
N ASP A 65 8.40 0.81 25.88
CA ASP A 65 8.51 2.18 25.36
C ASP A 65 9.71 2.40 24.42
N LYS A 66 10.69 1.49 24.41
CA LYS A 66 11.82 1.53 23.46
C LYS A 66 11.41 1.04 22.07
N SER A 67 10.39 0.19 21.98
CA SER A 67 9.85 -0.29 20.72
C SER A 67 8.99 0.78 20.05
N ILE A 68 9.38 1.21 18.85
CA ILE A 68 8.56 2.07 18.00
C ILE A 68 7.28 1.32 17.62
N THR A 69 7.41 0.06 17.23
CA THR A 69 6.29 -0.84 16.93
C THR A 69 5.31 -0.90 18.10
N GLY A 70 5.79 -1.15 19.33
CA GLY A 70 4.96 -1.20 20.52
C GLY A 70 4.24 0.13 20.83
N ARG A 71 4.89 1.26 20.58
CA ARG A 71 4.28 2.59 20.75
C ARG A 71 3.13 2.84 19.77
N TYR A 72 3.25 2.39 18.52
CA TYR A 72 2.18 2.50 17.52
C TYR A 72 1.04 1.51 17.82
N LEU A 73 1.35 0.27 18.11
CA LEU A 73 0.36 -0.75 18.46
C LEU A 73 -0.45 -0.40 19.72
N SER A 74 0.19 0.21 20.72
CA SER A 74 -0.46 0.66 21.95
C SER A 74 -1.17 2.02 21.82
N ASN A 75 -1.20 2.62 20.63
CA ASN A 75 -1.71 3.98 20.38
C ASN A 75 -1.01 5.11 21.17
N LYS A 76 0.14 4.86 21.79
CA LYS A 76 0.99 5.91 22.37
C LYS A 76 1.58 6.83 21.30
N SER A 77 1.78 6.30 20.09
CA SER A 77 2.12 7.05 18.88
C SER A 77 1.10 6.75 17.80
N PHE A 78 0.73 7.74 16.99
CA PHE A 78 -0.22 7.58 15.89
C PHE A 78 0.03 8.63 14.80
N ILE A 79 -0.36 8.32 13.59
CA ILE A 79 -0.39 9.28 12.49
C ILE A 79 -1.73 10.00 12.55
N PRO A 80 -1.75 11.34 12.79
CA PRO A 80 -2.99 12.05 12.97
C PRO A 80 -3.81 12.08 11.68
N ILE A 81 -5.10 11.77 11.79
CA ILE A 81 -6.04 11.90 10.68
C ILE A 81 -6.35 13.39 10.50
N PRO A 82 -6.11 13.97 9.31
CA PRO A 82 -6.39 15.39 9.10
C PRO A 82 -7.89 15.69 9.25
N LYS A 83 -8.21 16.71 10.07
CA LYS A 83 -9.59 17.16 10.29
C LYS A 83 -10.21 17.68 8.99
N ASN A 84 -9.44 18.39 8.17
CA ASN A 84 -9.89 18.94 6.90
C ASN A 84 -9.24 18.16 5.74
N ARG A 85 -10.06 17.63 4.85
CA ARG A 85 -9.58 16.96 3.63
C ARG A 85 -9.31 17.99 2.53
N ARG A 86 -8.22 17.77 1.79
CA ARG A 86 -7.95 18.57 0.61
C ARG A 86 -8.91 18.20 -0.50
N LEU A 87 -9.57 19.22 -1.08
CA LEU A 87 -10.35 19.09 -2.30
C LEU A 87 -9.45 19.28 -3.52
N ALA A 88 -9.95 18.95 -4.70
CA ALA A 88 -9.26 19.24 -5.94
C ALA A 88 -8.91 20.73 -6.02
N LYS A 89 -7.64 21.05 -6.20
CA LYS A 89 -7.17 22.44 -6.31
C LYS A 89 -7.84 23.11 -7.52
N ASN A 90 -8.66 24.14 -7.27
CA ASN A 90 -9.39 24.87 -8.31
C ASN A 90 -10.27 24.01 -9.22
N GLY A 91 -10.83 22.91 -8.70
CA GLY A 91 -11.64 22.00 -9.50
C GLY A 91 -10.88 21.22 -10.57
N ARG A 92 -9.55 21.10 -10.45
CA ARG A 92 -8.71 20.39 -11.42
C ARG A 92 -8.72 18.89 -11.18
N PHE A 93 -8.91 18.14 -12.24
CA PHE A 93 -8.94 16.67 -12.20
C PHE A 93 -8.13 16.09 -13.36
N LEU A 94 -7.55 14.93 -13.10
CA LEU A 94 -7.13 13.99 -14.13
C LEU A 94 -8.24 12.98 -14.32
N GLU A 95 -8.69 12.79 -15.55
CA GLU A 95 -9.77 11.84 -15.88
C GLU A 95 -9.26 10.81 -16.87
N ILE A 96 -9.55 9.54 -16.62
CA ILE A 96 -9.41 8.47 -17.61
C ILE A 96 -10.78 7.89 -17.89
N ASN A 97 -11.08 7.66 -19.17
CA ASN A 97 -12.39 7.21 -19.61
C ASN A 97 -12.28 5.87 -20.36
N GLY A 98 -13.22 4.99 -20.07
CA GLY A 98 -13.40 3.76 -20.80
C GLY A 98 -12.27 2.75 -20.66
N ALA A 99 -11.61 2.68 -19.49
CA ALA A 99 -10.60 1.67 -19.24
C ALA A 99 -11.21 0.26 -19.27
N SER A 100 -10.63 -0.64 -20.11
CA SER A 100 -11.21 -1.95 -20.40
C SER A 100 -10.18 -3.09 -20.48
N GLY A 101 -8.99 -2.88 -19.87
CA GLY A 101 -7.97 -3.92 -19.78
C GLY A 101 -8.31 -5.00 -18.73
N ASN A 102 -7.97 -6.25 -19.00
CA ASN A 102 -8.22 -7.40 -18.13
C ASN A 102 -9.69 -7.48 -17.67
N ASN A 103 -9.92 -7.39 -16.36
CA ASN A 103 -11.26 -7.43 -15.75
C ASN A 103 -11.96 -6.06 -15.65
N LEU A 104 -11.37 -4.99 -16.20
CA LEU A 104 -12.00 -3.68 -16.22
C LEU A 104 -13.12 -3.64 -17.26
N ASN A 105 -14.30 -3.17 -16.86
CA ASN A 105 -15.45 -3.05 -17.74
C ASN A 105 -15.82 -1.57 -17.94
N ASN A 106 -15.18 -0.93 -18.93
CA ASN A 106 -15.45 0.45 -19.34
C ASN A 106 -15.39 1.45 -18.15
N VAL A 107 -14.35 1.33 -17.32
CA VAL A 107 -14.22 2.10 -16.07
C VAL A 107 -13.83 3.53 -16.39
N ASN A 108 -14.54 4.50 -15.80
CA ASN A 108 -14.17 5.90 -15.78
C ASN A 108 -13.63 6.26 -14.39
N LEU A 109 -12.49 6.96 -14.36
CA LEU A 109 -11.84 7.39 -13.13
C LEU A 109 -11.57 8.89 -13.19
N LYS A 110 -11.88 9.57 -12.09
CA LYS A 110 -11.63 11.01 -11.92
C LYS A 110 -10.81 11.21 -10.65
N ILE A 111 -9.59 11.71 -10.81
CA ILE A 111 -8.61 11.91 -9.74
C ILE A 111 -8.46 13.39 -9.47
N PRO A 112 -8.74 13.86 -8.24
CA PRO A 112 -8.55 15.27 -7.89
C PRO A 112 -7.05 15.60 -7.82
N LEU A 113 -6.61 16.62 -8.55
CA LEU A 113 -5.22 17.07 -8.54
C LEU A 113 -4.90 17.84 -7.25
N GLY A 114 -3.66 17.71 -6.78
CA GLY A 114 -3.18 18.33 -5.53
C GLY A 114 -3.70 17.66 -4.26
N SER A 115 -4.24 16.43 -4.37
CA SER A 115 -4.71 15.62 -3.25
C SER A 115 -3.95 14.29 -3.14
N PHE A 116 -3.98 13.69 -1.97
CA PHE A 116 -3.58 12.29 -1.76
C PHE A 116 -4.81 11.40 -1.98
N THR A 117 -4.76 10.60 -3.04
CA THR A 117 -5.86 9.71 -3.44
C THR A 117 -5.45 8.26 -3.21
N CYS A 118 -6.26 7.52 -2.47
CA CYS A 118 -6.06 6.08 -2.23
C CYS A 118 -7.01 5.27 -3.11
N VAL A 119 -6.47 4.27 -3.83
CA VAL A 119 -7.25 3.31 -4.61
C VAL A 119 -7.30 1.98 -3.87
N THR A 120 -8.46 1.59 -3.43
CA THR A 120 -8.69 0.41 -2.59
C THR A 120 -9.58 -0.64 -3.26
N GLY A 121 -9.67 -1.81 -2.68
CA GLY A 121 -10.50 -2.92 -3.14
C GLY A 121 -9.82 -4.27 -2.91
N VAL A 122 -10.56 -5.35 -3.05
CA VAL A 122 -10.06 -6.72 -2.86
C VAL A 122 -8.93 -7.07 -3.84
N SER A 123 -8.12 -8.08 -3.51
CA SER A 123 -7.12 -8.60 -4.44
C SER A 123 -7.79 -9.05 -5.75
N GLY A 124 -7.16 -8.78 -6.89
CA GLY A 124 -7.73 -9.11 -8.21
C GLY A 124 -8.84 -8.18 -8.69
N SER A 125 -9.24 -7.12 -7.96
CA SER A 125 -10.32 -6.20 -8.38
C SER A 125 -9.98 -5.27 -9.55
N GLY A 126 -8.75 -5.31 -10.08
CA GLY A 126 -8.33 -4.49 -11.22
C GLY A 126 -7.60 -3.20 -10.86
N LYS A 127 -7.27 -2.95 -9.58
CA LYS A 127 -6.55 -1.74 -9.15
C LYS A 127 -5.25 -1.51 -9.91
N SER A 128 -4.38 -2.52 -9.97
CA SER A 128 -3.10 -2.43 -10.68
C SER A 128 -3.29 -2.31 -12.19
N THR A 129 -4.32 -2.95 -12.74
CA THR A 129 -4.68 -2.80 -14.15
C THR A 129 -5.09 -1.37 -14.48
N LEU A 130 -5.95 -0.77 -13.64
CA LEU A 130 -6.42 0.60 -13.85
C LEU A 130 -5.31 1.63 -13.63
N ILE A 131 -4.56 1.55 -12.54
CA ILE A 131 -3.60 2.57 -12.14
C ILE A 131 -2.24 2.38 -12.82
N LEU A 132 -1.63 1.20 -12.71
CA LEU A 132 -0.28 0.98 -13.22
C LEU A 132 -0.28 0.65 -14.71
N GLN A 133 -1.09 -0.34 -15.12
CA GLN A 133 -1.05 -0.84 -16.49
C GLN A 133 -1.80 0.07 -17.48
N THR A 134 -2.79 0.84 -17.03
CA THR A 134 -3.54 1.77 -17.88
C THR A 134 -3.08 3.21 -17.66
N LEU A 135 -3.41 3.81 -16.53
CA LEU A 135 -3.20 5.24 -16.28
C LEU A 135 -1.73 5.64 -16.28
N TYR A 136 -0.90 4.97 -15.46
CA TYR A 136 0.52 5.29 -15.38
C TYR A 136 1.22 5.10 -16.72
N ASN A 137 0.99 3.97 -17.41
CA ASN A 137 1.61 3.73 -18.72
C ASN A 137 1.17 4.75 -19.76
N ALA A 138 -0.12 5.17 -19.76
CA ALA A 138 -0.63 6.20 -20.67
C ALA A 138 0.01 7.57 -20.39
N LEU A 139 0.10 7.97 -19.12
CA LEU A 139 0.75 9.22 -18.72
C LEU A 139 2.24 9.20 -19.08
N ASN A 140 2.93 8.12 -18.75
CA ASN A 140 4.37 7.97 -19.00
C ASN A 140 4.68 8.01 -20.52
N LEU A 141 3.85 7.36 -21.32
CA LEU A 141 3.99 7.39 -22.77
C LEU A 141 3.80 8.82 -23.33
N THR A 142 2.79 9.55 -22.85
CA THR A 142 2.46 10.88 -23.34
C THR A 142 3.45 11.95 -22.85
N LEU A 143 3.78 11.95 -21.55
CA LEU A 143 4.66 12.97 -20.95
C LEU A 143 6.12 12.79 -21.34
N ASN A 144 6.57 11.55 -21.58
CA ASN A 144 7.94 11.23 -21.97
C ASN A 144 8.14 11.10 -23.50
N ASN A 145 7.29 11.76 -24.29
CA ASN A 145 7.41 11.79 -25.76
C ASN A 145 7.57 10.41 -26.41
N ASN A 146 6.74 9.46 -26.01
CA ASN A 146 6.72 8.09 -26.52
C ASN A 146 8.01 7.26 -26.29
N LYS A 147 8.87 7.66 -25.37
CA LYS A 147 10.07 6.89 -24.99
C LYS A 147 9.76 5.68 -24.08
N SER A 148 8.54 5.59 -23.53
CA SER A 148 8.12 4.43 -22.74
C SER A 148 7.93 3.21 -23.61
N ARG A 149 8.47 2.06 -23.20
CA ARG A 149 8.26 0.77 -23.87
C ARG A 149 7.00 0.03 -23.40
N LYS A 150 6.36 0.51 -22.32
CA LYS A 150 5.16 -0.11 -21.74
C LYS A 150 3.92 0.49 -22.40
N ILE A 151 3.21 -0.32 -23.17
CA ILE A 151 1.95 0.06 -23.82
C ILE A 151 0.84 0.05 -22.74
N PRO A 152 0.02 1.11 -22.65
CA PRO A 152 -1.12 1.12 -21.72
C PRO A 152 -2.17 0.08 -22.13
N GLN A 153 -2.89 -0.47 -21.16
CA GLN A 153 -4.07 -1.28 -21.40
C GLN A 153 -5.16 -0.43 -22.10
N PRO A 154 -6.10 -1.05 -22.84
CA PRO A 154 -7.10 -0.33 -23.61
C PRO A 154 -7.94 0.65 -22.77
N PHE A 155 -8.10 1.87 -23.27
CA PHE A 155 -8.95 2.92 -22.74
C PHE A 155 -9.36 3.87 -23.87
N ARG A 156 -10.40 4.68 -23.68
CA ARG A 156 -10.89 5.60 -24.73
C ARG A 156 -10.12 6.91 -24.79
N GLY A 157 -9.69 7.43 -23.66
CA GLY A 157 -8.97 8.70 -23.58
C GLY A 157 -8.86 9.21 -22.15
N PHE A 158 -8.14 10.33 -22.01
CA PHE A 158 -8.01 11.04 -20.72
C PHE A 158 -8.15 12.55 -20.94
N LYS A 159 -8.42 13.27 -19.84
CA LYS A 159 -8.47 14.74 -19.77
C LYS A 159 -7.64 15.22 -18.60
N GLY A 160 -7.13 16.44 -18.68
CA GLY A 160 -6.36 17.07 -17.60
C GLY A 160 -4.88 16.68 -17.58
N ILE A 161 -4.38 16.01 -18.63
CA ILE A 161 -2.96 15.67 -18.75
C ILE A 161 -2.07 16.91 -18.88
N GLU A 162 -2.60 17.95 -19.50
CA GLU A 162 -1.94 19.26 -19.65
C GLU A 162 -1.66 19.97 -18.31
N LEU A 163 -2.23 19.44 -17.23
CA LEU A 163 -2.05 19.92 -15.86
C LEU A 163 -0.97 19.15 -15.10
N ILE A 164 -0.29 18.20 -15.76
CA ILE A 164 0.68 17.29 -15.16
C ILE A 164 2.02 17.43 -15.87
N ASP A 165 3.06 17.76 -15.13
CA ASP A 165 4.43 17.91 -15.67
C ASP A 165 5.15 16.56 -15.79
N LYS A 166 4.97 15.68 -14.82
CA LYS A 166 5.62 14.36 -14.77
C LYS A 166 4.82 13.37 -13.95
N VAL A 167 5.05 12.09 -14.21
CA VAL A 167 4.56 10.96 -13.41
C VAL A 167 5.74 10.15 -12.90
N ILE A 168 5.68 9.72 -11.65
CA ILE A 168 6.69 8.89 -10.99
C ILE A 168 5.99 7.67 -10.40
N ASP A 169 6.55 6.50 -10.68
CA ASP A 169 6.20 5.26 -10.02
C ASP A 169 7.21 4.98 -8.92
N ILE A 170 6.74 4.68 -7.72
CA ILE A 170 7.56 4.33 -6.57
C ILE A 170 7.17 2.92 -6.16
N ASP A 171 8.04 1.98 -6.44
CA ASP A 171 7.90 0.57 -6.10
C ASP A 171 8.78 0.24 -4.90
N GLN A 172 8.35 -0.73 -4.10
CA GLN A 172 9.11 -1.23 -2.94
C GLN A 172 9.99 -2.45 -3.30
N SER A 173 10.09 -2.83 -4.59
CA SER A 173 10.94 -3.94 -5.07
C SER A 173 12.40 -3.55 -5.17
#